data_8438a335644569609b705777bde52f17
#
_entry.id   8438a335644569609b705777bde52f17
#
_cell.length_a   1.000
_cell.length_b   1.000
_cell.length_c   1.000
_cell.angle_alpha   90.00
_cell.angle_beta   90.00
_cell.angle_gamma   90.00
#
_symmetry.space_group_name_H-M   'P 1'
#
loop_
_entity.id
_entity.type
_entity.pdbx_description
1 polymer ?
#
loop_
_entity_poly.entity_id
_entity_poly.type
_entity_poly.pdbx_seq_one_letter_code
_entity_poly.pdbx_strand_id
1 'polypeptide(L)'
;MRSLRRGLWVAVTVLACLVWESHAVLASQKLLLKDGTYQLVSSYEVHGDRVRYYSVERSAWEEIPLSLVDLEATKRTQEEEKALQKKQLQEGIEIEHERFYKPPETGFEIAPGIHLPQEEGVYAFDGLRVIRLIQTPAEVVTDKKRAAFALAVPAHLLKGRSIIELPGPKAAVRIQQAQPTFYVQSSAGLGTKLELVQLKVVKESRVVEKVEVSRAGIGNASDVPAAVQLQRTQLAPGLYSLKLLHPLDPGEYALGDLAQQGLNMEVWPFGLFETPTKQGRKRPPRDSEQE
;
A
#
# COMPACT_ATOMS: atom_id res chain seq x y z
N MET A 1 38.09 53.68 -34.50
CA MET A 1 36.83 53.08 -35.01
C MET A 1 36.98 51.76 -35.77
N ARG A 2 38.18 51.32 -36.20
CA ARG A 2 38.41 50.04 -36.91
C ARG A 2 38.54 48.82 -35.98
N SER A 3 38.90 48.98 -34.75
CA SER A 3 39.07 47.87 -33.75
C SER A 3 37.78 47.37 -33.17
N LEU A 4 36.75 48.20 -32.98
CA LEU A 4 35.44 47.81 -32.47
C LEU A 4 34.66 46.90 -33.45
N ARG A 5 34.83 47.09 -34.75
CA ARG A 5 34.13 46.23 -35.77
C ARG A 5 34.67 44.82 -35.84
N ARG A 6 36.00 44.63 -35.59
CA ARG A 6 36.59 43.28 -35.58
C ARG A 6 36.15 42.45 -34.36
N GLY A 7 35.98 43.07 -33.18
CA GLY A 7 35.47 42.38 -32.01
C GLY A 7 34.03 41.91 -32.14
N LEU A 8 33.21 42.71 -32.82
CA LEU A 8 31.79 42.34 -33.02
C LEU A 8 31.59 41.16 -33.98
N TRP A 9 32.41 41.02 -35.00
CA TRP A 9 32.35 39.88 -35.92
C TRP A 9 32.85 38.57 -35.29
N VAL A 10 33.85 38.63 -34.41
CA VAL A 10 34.33 37.43 -33.68
C VAL A 10 33.29 36.98 -32.65
N ALA A 11 32.61 37.91 -31.97
CA ALA A 11 31.55 37.56 -31.02
C ALA A 11 30.33 36.94 -31.69
N VAL A 12 29.96 37.41 -32.88
CA VAL A 12 28.83 36.87 -33.66
C VAL A 12 29.16 35.47 -34.22
N THR A 13 30.40 35.22 -34.64
CA THR A 13 30.79 33.88 -35.13
C THR A 13 30.91 32.87 -34.00
N VAL A 14 31.36 33.24 -32.81
CA VAL A 14 31.41 32.35 -31.62
C VAL A 14 30.00 32.05 -31.14
N LEU A 15 29.07 32.99 -31.16
CA LEU A 15 27.67 32.78 -30.80
C LEU A 15 26.94 31.88 -31.81
N ALA A 16 27.26 31.99 -33.12
CA ALA A 16 26.70 31.16 -34.17
C ALA A 16 27.18 29.70 -34.08
N CYS A 17 28.39 29.44 -33.59
CA CYS A 17 28.90 28.08 -33.38
C CYS A 17 28.29 27.37 -32.16
N LEU A 18 27.80 28.13 -31.15
CA LEU A 18 27.17 27.54 -29.97
C LEU A 18 25.71 27.10 -30.18
N VAL A 19 25.09 27.50 -31.28
CA VAL A 19 23.68 27.16 -31.56
C VAL A 19 23.52 25.88 -32.40
N TRP A 20 24.58 25.25 -32.88
CA TRP A 20 24.47 24.18 -33.85
C TRP A 20 24.71 22.76 -33.31
N GLU A 21 24.76 22.56 -32.01
CA GLU A 21 24.86 21.22 -31.46
C GLU A 21 23.65 20.82 -30.58
N SER A 22 22.46 21.23 -31.00
CA SER A 22 21.25 20.55 -30.51
C SER A 22 21.09 19.25 -31.29
N HIS A 23 21.96 18.28 -31.05
CA HIS A 23 21.68 16.91 -31.44
C HIS A 23 20.46 16.47 -30.58
N ALA A 24 19.27 16.60 -31.13
CA ALA A 24 18.12 15.89 -30.62
C ALA A 24 18.55 14.42 -30.53
N VAL A 25 18.70 13.89 -29.33
CA VAL A 25 18.85 12.45 -29.10
C VAL A 25 17.54 11.84 -29.60
N LEU A 26 17.51 11.49 -30.87
CA LEU A 26 16.41 10.76 -31.49
C LEU A 26 16.40 9.41 -30.80
N ALA A 27 15.33 9.14 -30.06
CA ALA A 27 15.14 7.86 -29.39
C ALA A 27 15.28 6.75 -30.46
N SER A 28 16.23 5.87 -30.26
CA SER A 28 16.41 4.71 -31.14
C SER A 28 15.25 3.74 -30.96
N GLN A 29 14.74 3.23 -32.06
CA GLN A 29 13.66 2.24 -32.09
C GLN A 29 14.09 1.00 -32.85
N LYS A 30 13.46 -0.13 -32.58
CA LYS A 30 13.76 -1.39 -33.25
C LYS A 30 12.87 -1.54 -34.47
N LEU A 31 13.50 -1.72 -35.64
CA LEU A 31 12.84 -2.14 -36.89
C LEU A 31 12.99 -3.66 -36.99
N LEU A 32 11.92 -4.39 -36.76
CA LEU A 32 11.92 -5.86 -36.75
C LEU A 32 11.90 -6.44 -38.14
N LEU A 33 12.69 -7.49 -38.33
CA LEU A 33 12.76 -8.25 -39.61
C LEU A 33 12.03 -9.59 -39.43
N LYS A 34 11.55 -10.16 -40.54
CA LYS A 34 10.80 -11.42 -40.52
C LYS A 34 11.64 -12.65 -40.13
N ASP A 35 12.96 -12.53 -40.17
CA ASP A 35 13.87 -13.57 -39.69
C ASP A 35 14.09 -13.55 -38.17
N GLY A 36 13.40 -12.66 -37.47
CA GLY A 36 13.51 -12.49 -36.02
C GLY A 36 14.63 -11.56 -35.58
N THR A 37 15.42 -11.02 -36.49
CA THR A 37 16.44 -10.00 -36.19
C THR A 37 15.84 -8.59 -36.16
N TYR A 38 16.59 -7.58 -35.75
CA TYR A 38 16.16 -6.19 -35.77
C TYR A 38 17.30 -5.25 -36.15
N GLN A 39 16.95 -4.06 -36.65
CA GLN A 39 17.86 -2.95 -36.89
C GLN A 39 17.53 -1.83 -35.88
N LEU A 40 18.56 -1.22 -35.28
CA LEU A 40 18.40 -0.02 -34.47
C LEU A 40 18.32 1.20 -35.39
N VAL A 41 17.17 1.85 -35.41
CA VAL A 41 16.90 2.96 -36.33
C VAL A 41 16.41 4.18 -35.53
N SER A 42 16.76 5.38 -35.98
CA SER A 42 16.20 6.61 -35.46
C SER A 42 14.87 7.00 -36.11
N SER A 43 14.71 6.61 -37.38
CA SER A 43 13.49 6.82 -38.17
C SER A 43 13.44 5.83 -39.34
N TYR A 44 12.25 5.55 -39.84
CA TYR A 44 12.06 4.78 -41.06
C TYR A 44 10.85 5.27 -41.83
N GLU A 45 10.88 5.08 -43.15
CA GLU A 45 9.83 5.44 -44.08
C GLU A 45 9.62 4.30 -45.07
N VAL A 46 8.35 4.07 -45.44
CA VAL A 46 8.01 3.02 -46.42
C VAL A 46 7.81 3.66 -47.78
N HIS A 47 8.64 3.26 -48.76
CA HIS A 47 8.59 3.75 -50.12
C HIS A 47 8.31 2.56 -51.07
N GLY A 48 7.03 2.36 -51.38
CA GLY A 48 6.63 1.28 -52.29
C GLY A 48 6.98 -0.10 -51.72
N ASP A 49 7.90 -0.78 -52.39
CA ASP A 49 8.39 -2.12 -52.03
C ASP A 49 9.66 -2.12 -51.16
N ARG A 50 10.08 -0.93 -50.70
CA ARG A 50 11.29 -0.75 -49.88
C ARG A 50 11.00 0.03 -48.61
N VAL A 51 11.77 -0.23 -47.55
CA VAL A 51 11.83 0.56 -46.34
C VAL A 51 13.16 1.26 -46.25
N ARG A 52 13.13 2.59 -46.23
CA ARG A 52 14.27 3.45 -45.99
C ARG A 52 14.34 3.79 -44.52
N TYR A 53 15.49 3.59 -43.91
CA TYR A 53 15.68 3.86 -42.48
C TYR A 53 17.03 4.49 -42.18
N TYR A 54 17.12 5.26 -41.10
CA TYR A 54 18.38 5.79 -40.61
C TYR A 54 18.95 4.85 -39.56
N SER A 55 20.04 4.16 -39.92
CA SER A 55 20.75 3.25 -39.03
C SER A 55 21.47 4.01 -37.92
N VAL A 56 21.19 3.72 -36.65
CA VAL A 56 21.89 4.31 -35.51
C VAL A 56 23.32 3.80 -35.42
N GLU A 57 23.55 2.52 -35.78
CA GLU A 57 24.87 1.89 -35.71
C GLU A 57 25.82 2.43 -36.77
N ARG A 58 25.32 2.68 -37.99
CA ARG A 58 26.13 3.14 -39.11
C ARG A 58 26.07 4.64 -39.38
N SER A 59 25.16 5.32 -38.63
CA SER A 59 24.91 6.76 -38.78
C SER A 59 24.63 7.16 -40.25
N ALA A 60 23.89 6.33 -40.98
CA ALA A 60 23.62 6.50 -42.41
C ALA A 60 22.20 6.04 -42.79
N TRP A 61 21.69 6.60 -43.89
CA TRP A 61 20.45 6.11 -44.51
C TRP A 61 20.70 4.83 -45.28
N GLU A 62 19.89 3.82 -45.03
CA GLU A 62 19.92 2.52 -45.66
C GLU A 62 18.54 2.13 -46.17
N GLU A 63 18.49 1.19 -47.09
CA GLU A 63 17.24 0.67 -47.66
C GLU A 63 17.24 -0.85 -47.68
N ILE A 64 16.12 -1.44 -47.28
CA ILE A 64 15.88 -2.88 -47.38
C ILE A 64 14.53 -3.15 -48.04
N PRO A 65 14.35 -4.31 -48.68
CA PRO A 65 13.06 -4.70 -49.23
C PRO A 65 11.99 -4.80 -48.12
N LEU A 66 10.79 -4.28 -48.39
CA LEU A 66 9.66 -4.38 -47.49
C LEU A 66 9.29 -5.84 -47.16
N SER A 67 9.56 -6.76 -48.08
CA SER A 67 9.31 -8.19 -47.86
C SER A 67 10.10 -8.80 -46.70
N LEU A 68 11.22 -8.18 -46.30
CA LEU A 68 12.05 -8.61 -45.16
C LEU A 68 11.64 -7.98 -43.84
N VAL A 69 10.84 -6.92 -43.86
CA VAL A 69 10.45 -6.18 -42.64
C VAL A 69 9.10 -6.68 -42.10
N ASP A 70 9.03 -6.85 -40.80
CA ASP A 70 7.78 -7.08 -40.08
C ASP A 70 7.28 -5.77 -39.45
N LEU A 71 6.49 -5.02 -40.24
CA LEU A 71 5.95 -3.73 -39.79
C LEU A 71 4.92 -3.87 -38.65
N GLU A 72 4.17 -4.97 -38.59
CA GLU A 72 3.18 -5.19 -37.56
C GLU A 72 3.86 -5.48 -36.22
N ALA A 73 4.83 -6.38 -36.22
CA ALA A 73 5.64 -6.64 -35.04
C ALA A 73 6.40 -5.38 -34.57
N THR A 74 6.94 -4.59 -35.52
CA THR A 74 7.60 -3.32 -35.21
C THR A 74 6.67 -2.34 -34.49
N LYS A 75 5.46 -2.13 -35.01
CA LYS A 75 4.48 -1.23 -34.39
C LYS A 75 4.06 -1.71 -33.00
N ARG A 76 3.77 -3.00 -32.87
CA ARG A 76 3.39 -3.60 -31.57
C ARG A 76 4.49 -3.41 -30.53
N THR A 77 5.73 -3.71 -30.86
CA THR A 77 6.87 -3.51 -29.96
C THR A 77 7.04 -2.04 -29.57
N GLN A 78 6.87 -1.10 -30.50
CA GLN A 78 6.92 0.33 -30.20
C GLN A 78 5.80 0.78 -29.28
N GLU A 79 4.58 0.25 -29.44
CA GLU A 79 3.45 0.55 -28.54
C GLU A 79 3.68 -0.01 -27.15
N GLU A 80 4.20 -1.23 -27.02
CA GLU A 80 4.55 -1.87 -25.76
C GLU A 80 5.67 -1.09 -25.03
N GLU A 81 6.73 -0.70 -25.75
CA GLU A 81 7.82 0.12 -25.20
C GLU A 81 7.32 1.50 -24.72
N LYS A 82 6.46 2.17 -25.50
CA LYS A 82 5.83 3.44 -25.08
C LYS A 82 4.93 3.28 -23.88
N ALA A 83 4.15 2.20 -23.81
CA ALA A 83 3.29 1.91 -22.67
C ALA A 83 4.11 1.65 -21.39
N LEU A 84 5.21 0.90 -21.52
CA LEU A 84 6.14 0.63 -20.42
C LEU A 84 6.82 1.91 -19.92
N GLN A 85 7.32 2.75 -20.83
CA GLN A 85 7.92 4.04 -20.49
C GLN A 85 6.94 4.96 -19.78
N LYS A 86 5.69 5.03 -20.27
CA LYS A 86 4.64 5.80 -19.64
C LYS A 86 4.35 5.32 -18.22
N LYS A 87 4.29 4.00 -18.03
CA LYS A 87 4.10 3.40 -16.71
C LYS A 87 5.25 3.72 -15.76
N GLN A 88 6.49 3.55 -16.21
CA GLN A 88 7.69 3.89 -15.41
C GLN A 88 7.75 5.37 -15.06
N LEU A 89 7.36 6.27 -15.97
CA LEU A 89 7.29 7.70 -15.70
C LEU A 89 6.23 8.01 -14.65
N GLN A 90 5.05 7.39 -14.73
CA GLN A 90 3.99 7.57 -13.74
C GLN A 90 4.41 7.07 -12.36
N GLU A 91 5.02 5.88 -12.28
CA GLU A 91 5.56 5.35 -11.03
C GLU A 91 6.66 6.26 -10.46
N GLY A 92 7.53 6.82 -11.31
CA GLY A 92 8.55 7.77 -10.88
C GLY A 92 7.96 9.07 -10.31
N ILE A 93 6.92 9.62 -10.95
CA ILE A 93 6.22 10.83 -10.48
C ILE A 93 5.51 10.55 -9.15
N GLU A 94 4.90 9.36 -8.99
CA GLU A 94 4.21 8.98 -7.75
C GLU A 94 5.20 8.87 -6.58
N ILE A 95 6.35 8.21 -6.79
CA ILE A 95 7.42 8.11 -5.80
C ILE A 95 7.98 9.49 -5.42
N GLU A 96 8.18 10.37 -6.39
CA GLU A 96 8.66 11.74 -6.14
C GLU A 96 7.61 12.55 -5.38
N HIS A 97 6.35 12.45 -5.74
CA HIS A 97 5.25 13.10 -5.03
C HIS A 97 5.16 12.62 -3.57
N GLU A 98 5.28 11.32 -3.33
CA GLU A 98 5.31 10.77 -1.96
C GLU A 98 6.51 11.31 -1.15
N ARG A 99 7.68 11.40 -1.77
CA ARG A 99 8.91 11.89 -1.11
C ARG A 99 8.83 13.36 -0.69
N PHE A 100 8.19 14.19 -1.50
CA PHE A 100 8.10 15.64 -1.27
C PHE A 100 6.77 16.10 -0.69
N TYR A 101 5.84 15.18 -0.44
CA TYR A 101 4.57 15.56 0.19
C TYR A 101 4.81 16.14 1.59
N LYS A 102 4.39 17.39 1.77
CA LYS A 102 4.37 18.04 3.07
C LYS A 102 2.91 18.14 3.54
N PRO A 103 2.55 17.49 4.67
CA PRO A 103 1.21 17.60 5.21
C PRO A 103 0.82 19.06 5.51
N PRO A 104 -0.46 19.43 5.42
CA PRO A 104 -0.94 20.77 5.83
C PRO A 104 -0.57 21.07 7.28
N GLU A 105 -0.20 22.31 7.58
CA GLU A 105 0.20 22.72 8.95
C GLU A 105 -0.89 22.49 9.99
N THR A 106 -2.16 22.56 9.58
CA THR A 106 -3.32 22.26 10.45
C THR A 106 -3.66 20.78 10.55
N GLY A 107 -2.95 19.90 9.84
CA GLY A 107 -3.32 18.51 9.65
C GLY A 107 -4.36 18.31 8.53
N PHE A 108 -4.65 17.07 8.20
CA PHE A 108 -5.61 16.73 7.14
C PHE A 108 -7.05 16.85 7.66
N GLU A 109 -7.89 17.66 7.00
CA GLU A 109 -9.29 17.81 7.37
C GLU A 109 -10.10 16.56 6.96
N ILE A 110 -10.74 15.92 7.94
CA ILE A 110 -11.52 14.69 7.74
C ILE A 110 -13.04 14.92 7.82
N ALA A 111 -13.43 16.01 8.46
CA ALA A 111 -14.80 16.49 8.53
C ALA A 111 -14.75 18.01 8.78
N PRO A 112 -15.83 18.77 8.53
CA PRO A 112 -15.83 20.23 8.67
C PRO A 112 -15.27 20.68 10.02
N GLY A 113 -14.12 21.35 10.01
CA GLY A 113 -13.41 21.84 11.19
C GLY A 113 -12.71 20.77 12.05
N ILE A 114 -12.69 19.50 11.62
CA ILE A 114 -12.04 18.41 12.34
C ILE A 114 -10.82 17.93 11.54
N HIS A 115 -9.64 18.04 12.15
CA HIS A 115 -8.37 17.71 11.52
C HIS A 115 -7.70 16.54 12.23
N LEU A 116 -6.99 15.73 11.46
CA LEU A 116 -6.09 14.72 12.01
C LEU A 116 -4.85 15.39 12.60
N PRO A 117 -4.29 14.87 13.71
CA PRO A 117 -2.97 15.28 14.16
C PRO A 117 -1.92 15.07 13.07
N GLN A 118 -0.87 15.90 13.06
CA GLN A 118 0.25 15.76 12.10
C GLN A 118 1.16 14.56 12.37
N GLU A 119 1.08 14.02 13.57
CA GLU A 119 1.89 12.90 14.01
C GLU A 119 1.49 11.61 13.33
N GLU A 120 2.47 10.79 12.99
CA GLU A 120 2.22 9.42 12.54
C GLU A 120 1.47 8.62 13.61
N GLY A 121 0.56 7.79 13.16
CA GLY A 121 -0.25 6.98 14.06
C GLY A 121 -1.50 6.41 13.42
N VAL A 122 -2.23 5.67 14.23
CA VAL A 122 -3.53 5.13 13.88
C VAL A 122 -4.59 5.86 14.72
N TYR A 123 -5.59 6.40 14.04
CA TYR A 123 -6.64 7.22 14.62
C TYR A 123 -8.01 6.63 14.29
N ALA A 124 -8.93 6.77 15.22
CA ALA A 124 -10.34 6.47 15.00
C ALA A 124 -11.16 7.76 15.06
N PHE A 125 -12.08 7.93 14.14
CA PHE A 125 -13.06 9.02 14.16
C PHE A 125 -14.44 8.43 14.47
N ASP A 126 -15.01 8.87 15.58
CA ASP A 126 -16.31 8.39 16.09
C ASP A 126 -17.49 9.29 15.68
N GLY A 127 -17.29 10.14 14.65
CA GLY A 127 -18.28 11.11 14.19
C GLY A 127 -18.26 12.45 14.93
N LEU A 128 -17.57 12.54 16.07
CA LEU A 128 -17.47 13.74 16.90
C LEU A 128 -16.02 14.17 17.12
N ARG A 129 -15.14 13.22 17.34
CA ARG A 129 -13.74 13.48 17.72
C ARG A 129 -12.79 12.44 17.12
N VAL A 130 -11.54 12.87 17.00
CA VAL A 130 -10.41 12.00 16.63
C VAL A 130 -9.81 11.40 17.91
N ILE A 131 -9.69 10.08 17.93
CA ILE A 131 -9.15 9.30 19.04
C ILE A 131 -7.91 8.59 18.55
N ARG A 132 -6.73 8.87 19.12
CA ARG A 132 -5.51 8.13 18.81
C ARG A 132 -5.59 6.73 19.41
N LEU A 133 -5.38 5.70 18.60
CA LEU A 133 -5.25 4.33 19.09
C LEU A 133 -3.82 4.13 19.61
N ILE A 134 -3.72 3.41 20.72
CA ILE A 134 -2.44 3.14 21.39
C ILE A 134 -1.88 1.84 20.83
N GLN A 135 -0.71 1.92 20.21
CA GLN A 135 0.02 0.74 19.80
C GLN A 135 0.39 -0.09 21.04
N THR A 136 0.09 -1.37 20.98
CA THR A 136 0.30 -2.29 22.09
C THR A 136 1.05 -3.52 21.59
N PRO A 137 2.19 -3.87 22.17
CA PRO A 137 2.87 -5.11 21.81
C PRO A 137 2.02 -6.30 22.25
N ALA A 138 1.87 -7.25 21.34
CA ALA A 138 1.24 -8.52 21.66
C ALA A 138 2.29 -9.51 22.18
N GLU A 139 1.88 -10.39 23.08
CA GLU A 139 2.75 -11.40 23.69
C GLU A 139 2.48 -12.79 23.10
N VAL A 140 3.54 -13.53 22.84
CA VAL A 140 3.44 -14.95 22.44
C VAL A 140 3.44 -15.81 23.68
N VAL A 141 2.29 -16.42 23.97
CA VAL A 141 2.14 -17.33 25.10
C VAL A 141 2.12 -18.77 24.60
N THR A 142 3.09 -19.56 25.02
CA THR A 142 3.15 -20.98 24.73
C THR A 142 2.42 -21.74 25.84
N ASP A 143 1.56 -22.69 25.46
CA ASP A 143 0.86 -23.53 26.41
C ASP A 143 1.85 -24.35 27.26
N LYS A 144 2.11 -23.89 28.50
CA LYS A 144 3.09 -24.49 29.43
C LYS A 144 2.78 -25.97 29.75
N LYS A 145 1.50 -26.35 29.74
CA LYS A 145 1.10 -27.76 29.99
C LYS A 145 1.53 -28.66 28.83
N ARG A 146 1.45 -28.17 27.59
CA ARG A 146 1.94 -28.90 26.41
C ARG A 146 3.46 -28.87 26.28
N ALA A 147 4.11 -27.79 26.71
CA ALA A 147 5.57 -27.71 26.73
C ALA A 147 6.18 -28.72 27.69
N ALA A 148 5.56 -28.97 28.85
CA ALA A 148 5.99 -30.02 29.78
C ALA A 148 5.78 -31.45 29.20
N PHE A 149 4.69 -31.69 28.47
CA PHE A 149 4.47 -32.95 27.74
C PHE A 149 5.46 -33.17 26.60
N ALA A 150 5.95 -32.07 26.00
CA ALA A 150 6.92 -32.11 24.92
C ALA A 150 8.28 -32.66 25.31
N LEU A 151 8.61 -32.67 26.62
CA LEU A 151 9.83 -33.29 27.14
C LEU A 151 9.74 -34.82 27.23
N ALA A 152 8.52 -35.39 27.23
CA ALA A 152 8.26 -36.80 27.38
C ALA A 152 7.96 -37.54 26.06
N VAL A 153 7.79 -36.84 24.95
CA VAL A 153 7.39 -37.40 23.64
C VAL A 153 8.42 -37.09 22.57
N PRO A 154 8.71 -37.99 21.61
CA PRO A 154 9.64 -37.72 20.51
C PRO A 154 9.29 -36.45 19.74
N ALA A 155 10.25 -35.56 19.61
CA ALA A 155 10.08 -34.18 19.15
C ALA A 155 9.44 -33.99 17.74
N HIS A 156 9.41 -35.06 16.92
CA HIS A 156 8.80 -35.05 15.59
C HIS A 156 7.27 -35.19 15.59
N LEU A 157 6.68 -35.53 16.74
CA LEU A 157 5.23 -35.73 16.91
C LEU A 157 4.52 -34.51 17.54
N LEU A 158 5.27 -33.50 17.94
CA LEU A 158 4.71 -32.37 18.67
C LEU A 158 4.59 -31.13 17.77
N LYS A 159 3.36 -30.78 17.44
CA LYS A 159 2.99 -29.45 16.97
C LYS A 159 2.73 -28.57 18.19
N GLY A 160 3.61 -27.61 18.44
CA GLY A 160 3.37 -26.58 19.45
C GLY A 160 2.28 -25.63 18.97
N ARG A 161 1.39 -25.21 19.86
CA ARG A 161 0.48 -24.09 19.61
C ARG A 161 0.91 -22.92 20.46
N SER A 162 1.18 -21.80 19.85
CA SER A 162 1.37 -20.51 20.52
C SER A 162 0.15 -19.65 20.28
N ILE A 163 -0.17 -18.83 21.26
CA ILE A 163 -1.27 -17.88 21.22
C ILE A 163 -0.65 -16.52 21.27
N ILE A 164 -1.04 -15.65 20.36
CA ILE A 164 -0.71 -14.23 20.40
C ILE A 164 -1.83 -13.56 21.14
N GLU A 165 -1.51 -12.93 22.26
CA GLU A 165 -2.51 -12.28 23.12
C GLU A 165 -2.07 -10.92 23.59
N LEU A 166 -3.06 -10.12 23.95
CA LEU A 166 -2.90 -8.82 24.59
C LEU A 166 -3.28 -8.92 26.07
N PRO A 167 -2.52 -8.27 26.95
CA PRO A 167 -2.83 -8.27 28.36
C PRO A 167 -4.15 -7.52 28.66
N GLY A 168 -4.84 -8.00 29.67
CA GLY A 168 -6.10 -7.45 30.15
C GLY A 168 -7.33 -7.81 29.29
N PRO A 169 -8.50 -7.90 29.91
CA PRO A 169 -9.74 -8.31 29.22
C PRO A 169 -10.36 -7.18 28.38
N LYS A 170 -9.91 -5.92 28.55
CA LYS A 170 -10.46 -4.75 27.87
C LYS A 170 -9.34 -3.85 27.35
N ALA A 171 -9.56 -3.26 26.18
CA ALA A 171 -8.66 -2.24 25.64
C ALA A 171 -8.80 -0.92 26.41
N ALA A 172 -7.69 -0.18 26.54
CA ALA A 172 -7.66 1.14 27.15
C ALA A 172 -8.49 2.16 26.37
N VAL A 173 -8.45 2.06 25.03
CA VAL A 173 -9.23 2.94 24.15
C VAL A 173 -10.61 2.35 23.93
N ARG A 174 -11.65 3.18 24.17
CA ARG A 174 -13.05 2.79 23.99
C ARG A 174 -13.72 3.74 23.01
N ILE A 175 -14.42 3.17 22.02
CA ILE A 175 -15.17 3.90 20.98
C ILE A 175 -16.67 3.68 21.21
N GLN A 176 -17.45 4.74 21.03
CA GLN A 176 -18.90 4.67 21.25
C GLN A 176 -19.67 4.33 19.97
N GLN A 177 -19.17 4.80 18.83
CA GLN A 177 -19.83 4.59 17.55
C GLN A 177 -19.54 3.19 17.02
N ALA A 178 -20.58 2.47 16.59
CA ALA A 178 -20.46 1.12 16.04
C ALA A 178 -19.77 1.07 14.66
N GLN A 179 -19.70 2.21 13.96
CA GLN A 179 -19.09 2.29 12.62
C GLN A 179 -18.10 3.47 12.56
N PRO A 180 -17.01 3.42 13.33
CA PRO A 180 -15.96 4.44 13.24
C PRO A 180 -15.23 4.37 11.91
N THR A 181 -14.67 5.48 11.48
CA THR A 181 -13.69 5.51 10.37
C THR A 181 -12.29 5.54 10.98
N PHE A 182 -11.41 4.67 10.51
CA PHE A 182 -10.02 4.71 10.94
C PHE A 182 -9.17 5.46 9.93
N TYR A 183 -8.15 6.15 10.43
CA TYR A 183 -7.14 6.84 9.63
C TYR A 183 -5.77 6.35 10.04
N VAL A 184 -4.95 6.02 9.05
CA VAL A 184 -3.58 5.54 9.24
C VAL A 184 -2.64 6.51 8.57
N GLN A 185 -1.84 7.20 9.37
CA GLN A 185 -0.82 8.13 8.90
C GLN A 185 0.55 7.54 9.18
N SER A 186 1.25 7.12 8.13
CA SER A 186 2.54 6.43 8.25
C SER A 186 3.33 6.49 6.95
N SER A 187 4.59 6.90 7.06
CA SER A 187 5.56 6.87 5.96
C SER A 187 6.01 5.44 5.59
N ALA A 188 5.82 4.47 6.49
CA ALA A 188 6.21 3.07 6.30
C ALA A 188 5.19 2.21 5.53
N GLY A 189 4.16 2.82 4.92
CA GLY A 189 3.13 2.10 4.15
C GLY A 189 2.19 1.23 5.00
N LEU A 190 2.09 1.50 6.30
CA LEU A 190 1.27 0.72 7.24
C LEU A 190 -0.21 0.69 6.85
N GLY A 191 -0.72 1.78 6.27
CA GLY A 191 -2.12 1.91 5.86
C GLY A 191 -2.59 0.90 4.81
N THR A 192 -1.68 0.32 4.03
CA THR A 192 -2.00 -0.71 3.04
C THR A 192 -2.10 -2.11 3.63
N LYS A 193 -1.53 -2.33 4.82
CA LYS A 193 -1.33 -3.67 5.42
C LYS A 193 -2.26 -3.95 6.59
N LEU A 194 -2.71 -2.91 7.30
CA LEU A 194 -3.54 -3.11 8.49
C LEU A 194 -4.88 -3.78 8.17
N GLU A 195 -5.18 -4.80 8.92
CA GLU A 195 -6.46 -5.49 8.93
C GLU A 195 -7.14 -5.30 10.29
N LEU A 196 -8.45 -5.34 10.30
CA LEU A 196 -9.26 -5.26 11.52
C LEU A 196 -9.75 -6.66 11.89
N VAL A 197 -9.51 -7.06 13.12
CA VAL A 197 -9.98 -8.33 13.64
C VAL A 197 -10.73 -8.16 14.96
N GLN A 198 -11.71 -9.04 15.18
CA GLN A 198 -12.38 -9.15 16.47
C GLN A 198 -11.56 -10.05 17.39
N LEU A 199 -11.29 -9.56 18.59
CA LEU A 199 -10.51 -10.28 19.59
C LEU A 199 -11.42 -11.14 20.48
N LYS A 200 -10.96 -12.34 20.78
CA LYS A 200 -11.65 -13.21 21.72
C LYS A 200 -11.12 -12.98 23.13
N VAL A 201 -11.98 -12.49 24.03
CA VAL A 201 -11.61 -12.35 25.43
C VAL A 201 -11.57 -13.71 26.11
N VAL A 202 -10.43 -14.04 26.71
CA VAL A 202 -10.21 -15.30 27.42
C VAL A 202 -9.57 -14.99 28.78
N LYS A 203 -10.34 -15.10 29.86
CA LYS A 203 -9.92 -14.74 31.22
C LYS A 203 -9.39 -13.30 31.28
N GLU A 204 -8.11 -13.13 31.56
CA GLU A 204 -7.44 -11.83 31.71
C GLU A 204 -6.68 -11.40 30.44
N SER A 205 -6.97 -12.00 29.29
CA SER A 205 -6.30 -11.66 28.04
C SER A 205 -7.28 -11.60 26.85
N ARG A 206 -6.83 -10.98 25.77
CA ARG A 206 -7.51 -10.89 24.49
C ARG A 206 -6.68 -11.59 23.43
N VAL A 207 -7.20 -12.67 22.88
CA VAL A 207 -6.51 -13.47 21.86
C VAL A 207 -6.60 -12.77 20.51
N VAL A 208 -5.45 -12.46 19.94
CA VAL A 208 -5.29 -11.90 18.58
C VAL A 208 -5.27 -13.02 17.56
N GLU A 209 -4.45 -14.04 17.80
CA GLU A 209 -4.20 -15.11 16.82
C GLU A 209 -3.70 -16.38 17.53
N LYS A 210 -3.98 -17.54 16.93
CA LYS A 210 -3.39 -18.80 17.34
C LYS A 210 -2.49 -19.32 16.23
N VAL A 211 -1.22 -19.57 16.55
CA VAL A 211 -0.18 -19.97 15.61
C VAL A 211 0.29 -21.39 15.91
N GLU A 212 0.42 -22.23 14.90
CA GLU A 212 1.09 -23.51 15.03
C GLU A 212 2.62 -23.31 14.92
N VAL A 213 3.35 -23.71 15.97
CA VAL A 213 4.81 -23.66 16.00
C VAL A 213 5.35 -25.07 15.81
N SER A 214 6.15 -25.26 14.78
CA SER A 214 6.88 -26.51 14.54
C SER A 214 8.39 -26.29 14.65
N ARG A 215 9.15 -27.38 14.71
CA ARG A 215 10.63 -27.32 14.75
C ARG A 215 11.24 -26.70 13.48
N ALA A 216 10.48 -26.67 12.38
CA ALA A 216 10.88 -26.04 11.11
C ALA A 216 10.61 -24.51 11.09
N GLY A 217 10.06 -23.96 12.18
CA GLY A 217 9.72 -22.56 12.30
C GLY A 217 8.26 -22.33 12.72
N ILE A 218 7.85 -21.08 12.66
CA ILE A 218 6.46 -20.68 12.90
C ILE A 218 5.65 -21.14 11.68
N GLY A 219 4.68 -22.02 11.91
CA GLY A 219 3.77 -22.51 10.87
C GLY A 219 2.70 -21.47 10.52
N ASN A 220 1.86 -21.81 9.55
CA ASN A 220 0.72 -20.98 9.19
C ASN A 220 -0.21 -20.79 10.39
N ALA A 221 -0.81 -19.60 10.49
CA ALA A 221 -1.85 -19.33 11.46
C ALA A 221 -2.98 -20.37 11.34
N SER A 222 -3.29 -21.03 12.45
CA SER A 222 -4.28 -22.12 12.44
C SER A 222 -5.70 -21.64 12.76
N ASP A 223 -5.85 -20.43 13.26
CA ASP A 223 -7.14 -19.87 13.71
C ASP A 223 -7.02 -18.34 13.74
N VAL A 224 -6.85 -17.75 12.56
CA VAL A 224 -6.90 -16.28 12.41
C VAL A 224 -8.36 -15.86 12.53
N PRO A 225 -8.69 -14.92 13.42
CA PRO A 225 -10.03 -14.35 13.44
C PRO A 225 -10.39 -13.83 12.05
N ALA A 226 -11.63 -14.04 11.62
CA ALA A 226 -12.08 -13.50 10.35
C ALA A 226 -11.86 -11.99 10.32
N ALA A 227 -11.10 -11.52 9.34
CA ALA A 227 -10.87 -10.11 9.16
C ALA A 227 -12.19 -9.40 8.84
N VAL A 228 -12.44 -8.30 9.52
CA VAL A 228 -13.59 -7.44 9.24
C VAL A 228 -13.33 -6.71 7.92
N GLN A 229 -14.30 -6.73 7.03
CA GLN A 229 -14.16 -6.10 5.72
C GLN A 229 -14.05 -4.58 5.85
N LEU A 230 -12.98 -4.03 5.27
CA LEU A 230 -12.68 -2.61 5.25
C LEU A 230 -12.60 -2.10 3.80
N GLN A 231 -13.22 -0.94 3.56
CA GLN A 231 -12.95 -0.16 2.37
C GLN A 231 -11.76 0.75 2.65
N ARG A 232 -10.67 0.57 1.91
CA ARG A 232 -9.44 1.34 2.05
C ARG A 232 -9.36 2.39 0.95
N THR A 233 -9.02 3.63 1.32
CA THR A 233 -8.85 4.75 0.39
C THR A 233 -7.61 5.54 0.80
N GLN A 234 -6.70 5.77 -0.12
CA GLN A 234 -5.59 6.68 0.08
C GLN A 234 -6.09 8.12 -0.07
N LEU A 235 -5.88 8.95 0.95
CA LEU A 235 -6.28 10.36 0.97
C LEU A 235 -5.14 11.30 0.60
N ALA A 236 -3.91 10.91 0.97
CA ALA A 236 -2.67 11.61 0.67
C ALA A 236 -1.50 10.61 0.76
N PRO A 237 -0.30 10.93 0.28
CA PRO A 237 0.88 10.11 0.51
C PRO A 237 1.06 9.77 2.00
N GLY A 238 1.13 8.47 2.31
CA GLY A 238 1.23 7.98 3.68
C GLY A 238 -0.04 8.09 4.53
N LEU A 239 -1.17 8.61 4.00
CA LEU A 239 -2.43 8.75 4.71
C LEU A 239 -3.53 7.92 4.07
N TYR A 240 -4.10 7.00 4.82
CA TYR A 240 -5.18 6.12 4.40
C TYR A 240 -6.40 6.25 5.32
N SER A 241 -7.59 6.19 4.74
CA SER A 241 -8.84 5.95 5.47
C SER A 241 -9.27 4.49 5.33
N LEU A 242 -9.68 3.89 6.43
CA LEU A 242 -10.23 2.54 6.51
C LEU A 242 -11.67 2.66 7.01
N LYS A 243 -12.64 2.43 6.14
CA LYS A 243 -14.07 2.51 6.45
C LYS A 243 -14.66 1.11 6.59
N LEU A 244 -15.46 0.92 7.61
CA LEU A 244 -16.21 -0.31 7.82
C LEU A 244 -17.34 -0.43 6.79
N LEU A 245 -17.51 -1.60 6.20
CA LEU A 245 -18.66 -1.88 5.32
C LEU A 245 -19.94 -2.12 6.13
N HIS A 246 -19.80 -2.66 7.34
CA HIS A 246 -20.90 -2.93 8.26
C HIS A 246 -20.57 -2.44 9.67
N PRO A 247 -21.56 -2.06 10.48
CA PRO A 247 -21.35 -1.74 11.90
C PRO A 247 -20.74 -2.94 12.63
N LEU A 248 -19.87 -2.64 13.60
CA LEU A 248 -19.31 -3.65 14.49
C LEU A 248 -20.26 -3.94 15.64
N ASP A 249 -20.27 -5.19 16.07
CA ASP A 249 -20.91 -5.58 17.32
C ASP A 249 -20.11 -5.07 18.54
N PRO A 250 -20.74 -4.90 19.72
CA PRO A 250 -20.00 -4.64 20.95
C PRO A 250 -18.94 -5.70 21.20
N GLY A 251 -17.73 -5.29 21.53
CA GLY A 251 -16.63 -6.23 21.71
C GLY A 251 -15.25 -5.59 21.73
N GLU A 252 -14.24 -6.43 21.74
CA GLU A 252 -12.84 -6.04 21.66
C GLU A 252 -12.31 -6.30 20.24
N TYR A 253 -11.56 -5.36 19.72
CA TYR A 253 -11.03 -5.38 18.34
C TYR A 253 -9.58 -4.92 18.33
N ALA A 254 -8.86 -5.23 17.25
CA ALA A 254 -7.55 -4.66 16.98
C ALA A 254 -7.35 -4.45 15.48
N LEU A 255 -6.69 -3.35 15.14
CA LEU A 255 -6.01 -3.21 13.85
C LEU A 255 -4.60 -3.78 13.99
N GLY A 256 -4.14 -4.51 12.99
CA GLY A 256 -2.79 -5.10 12.98
C GLY A 256 -2.37 -5.51 11.59
N ASP A 257 -1.06 -5.57 11.35
CA ASP A 257 -0.50 -6.20 10.15
C ASP A 257 -0.43 -7.71 10.41
N LEU A 258 -1.47 -8.42 10.01
CA LEU A 258 -1.61 -9.87 10.20
C LEU A 258 -1.02 -10.66 9.04
N ALA A 259 -0.21 -10.03 8.18
CA ALA A 259 0.33 -10.64 6.98
C ALA A 259 1.30 -11.78 7.27
N GLN A 260 0.93 -12.82 6.79
CA GLN A 260 1.39 -14.15 6.33
C GLN A 260 2.80 -14.68 6.68
N GLN A 261 3.79 -13.91 7.10
CA GLN A 261 5.16 -14.46 7.25
C GLN A 261 5.99 -13.91 8.42
N GLY A 262 5.43 -13.16 9.30
CA GLY A 262 6.14 -12.68 10.48
C GLY A 262 5.17 -12.16 11.49
N LEU A 263 5.29 -12.61 12.70
CA LEU A 263 4.59 -12.07 13.86
C LEU A 263 4.86 -10.57 13.94
N ASN A 264 4.05 -9.76 13.25
CA ASN A 264 4.03 -8.37 13.60
C ASN A 264 3.28 -8.24 14.92
N MET A 265 4.04 -8.09 15.98
CA MET A 265 3.57 -8.04 17.36
C MET A 265 2.93 -6.70 17.72
N GLU A 266 2.83 -5.79 16.75
CA GLU A 266 2.33 -4.45 16.97
C GLU A 266 0.87 -4.35 16.51
N VAL A 267 -0.01 -4.11 17.45
CA VAL A 267 -1.44 -3.98 17.18
C VAL A 267 -2.01 -2.74 17.89
N TRP A 268 -3.10 -2.22 17.37
CA TRP A 268 -3.83 -1.07 17.88
C TRP A 268 -5.20 -1.52 18.39
N PRO A 269 -5.29 -1.98 19.65
CA PRO A 269 -6.52 -2.49 20.22
C PRO A 269 -7.48 -1.36 20.63
N PHE A 270 -8.77 -1.65 20.46
CA PHE A 270 -9.86 -0.82 20.97
C PHE A 270 -11.06 -1.69 21.32
N GLY A 271 -11.94 -1.14 22.14
CA GLY A 271 -13.21 -1.80 22.47
C GLY A 271 -14.40 -0.92 22.11
N LEU A 272 -15.49 -1.55 21.72
CA LEU A 272 -16.78 -0.90 21.58
C LEU A 272 -17.59 -1.03 22.86
N PHE A 273 -18.25 0.04 23.25
CA PHE A 273 -19.19 -0.02 24.37
C PHE A 273 -20.39 -0.89 24.03
N GLU A 274 -20.82 -1.70 24.98
CA GLU A 274 -22.15 -2.27 24.92
C GLU A 274 -23.16 -1.13 24.98
N THR A 275 -23.97 -0.99 23.94
CA THR A 275 -25.12 -0.07 24.01
C THR A 275 -26.00 -0.57 25.14
N PRO A 276 -26.31 0.24 26.17
CA PRO A 276 -27.19 -0.22 27.23
C PRO A 276 -28.52 -0.59 26.60
N THR A 277 -28.78 -1.89 26.51
CA THR A 277 -30.06 -2.40 26.08
C THR A 277 -31.09 -1.82 27.04
N LYS A 278 -32.01 -0.99 26.52
CA LYS A 278 -33.15 -0.54 27.34
C LYS A 278 -33.78 -1.78 27.95
N GLN A 279 -33.42 -2.07 29.20
CA GLN A 279 -34.09 -3.13 29.96
C GLN A 279 -35.59 -2.86 29.84
N GLY A 280 -36.28 -3.82 29.23
CA GLY A 280 -37.72 -3.75 29.09
C GLY A 280 -38.37 -3.35 30.38
N ARG A 281 -39.11 -2.25 30.38
CA ARG A 281 -39.97 -1.85 31.48
C ARG A 281 -40.71 -3.09 31.96
N LYS A 282 -40.31 -3.63 33.12
CA LYS A 282 -41.14 -4.58 33.82
C LYS A 282 -42.53 -3.93 33.97
N ARG A 283 -43.52 -4.53 33.31
CA ARG A 283 -44.91 -4.15 33.60
C ARG A 283 -45.13 -4.26 35.10
N PRO A 284 -45.71 -3.24 35.74
CA PRO A 284 -46.15 -3.38 37.12
C PRO A 284 -47.13 -4.53 37.26
N PRO A 285 -47.14 -5.22 38.39
CA PRO A 285 -48.12 -6.28 38.64
C PRO A 285 -49.56 -5.70 38.51
N ARG A 286 -50.41 -6.38 37.77
CA ARG A 286 -51.83 -6.10 37.80
C ARG A 286 -52.31 -6.46 39.21
N ASP A 287 -52.75 -5.47 39.94
CA ASP A 287 -53.54 -5.69 41.16
C ASP A 287 -54.76 -6.50 40.76
N SER A 288 -54.85 -7.69 41.33
CA SER A 288 -56.04 -8.49 41.31
C SER A 288 -57.07 -7.83 42.22
N GLU A 289 -58.02 -7.11 41.62
CA GLU A 289 -59.25 -6.79 42.32
C GLU A 289 -59.98 -8.10 42.62
N GLN A 290 -60.14 -8.32 43.90
CA GLN A 290 -61.04 -9.31 44.46
C GLN A 290 -62.45 -8.72 44.50
N GLU A 291 -63.39 -9.46 43.98
CA GLU A 291 -64.69 -9.64 44.55
C GLU A 291 -65.06 -11.10 44.51
#